data_4826c740f841e58072d5eb36b8969b5e
#
_entry.id   4826c740f841e58072d5eb36b8969b5e
#
_cell.length_a   1.000
_cell.length_b   1.000
_cell.length_c   1.000
_cell.angle_alpha   90.00
_cell.angle_beta   90.00
_cell.angle_gamma   90.00
#
_symmetry.space_group_name_H-M   'P 1'
#
loop_
_entity.id
_entity.type
_entity.pdbx_description
1 polymer ?
#
loop_
_entity_poly.entity_id
_entity_poly.type
_entity_poly.pdbx_seq_one_letter_code
_entity_poly.pdbx_strand_id
1 'polypeptide(L)'
;MDKLSYSWGLLMGSQLKGMGVKELDSADFKNGVTAAFNGEEPRISIEEAQKLINGYLGELQQKAEKLAREAGEKFLAGNRSKENVKETPSGLQYVVEKEGEGAQPGAEDEVTVHYTGQLLDGTVFDSSVN
;
A
#
# COMPACT_ATOMS: atom_id res chain seq x y z
N MET A 1 2.30 30.69 21.17
CA MET A 1 1.98 29.35 20.62
C MET A 1 2.23 28.33 21.72
N ASP A 2 1.22 27.57 22.10
CA ASP A 2 1.42 26.40 22.96
C ASP A 2 2.03 25.26 22.16
N LYS A 3 3.28 24.93 22.48
CA LYS A 3 4.05 23.92 21.74
C LYS A 3 3.46 22.52 21.86
N LEU A 4 2.88 22.18 23.00
CA LEU A 4 2.30 20.84 23.23
C LEU A 4 1.06 20.63 22.37
N SER A 5 0.12 21.58 22.39
CA SER A 5 -1.08 21.51 21.54
C SER A 5 -0.74 21.49 20.06
N TYR A 6 0.24 22.28 19.63
CA TYR A 6 0.72 22.27 18.26
C TYR A 6 1.33 20.90 17.87
N SER A 7 2.08 20.28 18.78
CA SER A 7 2.68 18.97 18.53
C SER A 7 1.63 17.87 18.33
N TRP A 8 0.56 17.89 19.13
CA TRP A 8 -0.57 16.97 18.90
C TRP A 8 -1.20 17.16 17.52
N GLY A 9 -1.47 18.40 17.13
CA GLY A 9 -2.00 18.70 15.80
C GLY A 9 -1.09 18.22 14.66
N LEU A 10 0.22 18.42 14.80
CA LEU A 10 1.23 17.98 13.81
C LEU A 10 1.24 16.46 13.65
N LEU A 11 1.24 15.73 14.77
CA LEU A 11 1.26 14.27 14.73
C LEU A 11 -0.04 13.70 14.14
N MET A 12 -1.20 14.23 14.54
CA MET A 12 -2.49 13.82 13.98
C MET A 12 -2.57 14.12 12.48
N GLY A 13 -2.14 15.30 12.05
CA GLY A 13 -2.10 15.65 10.63
C GLY A 13 -1.18 14.74 9.82
N SER A 14 -0.01 14.40 10.36
CA SER A 14 0.92 13.47 9.72
C SER A 14 0.33 12.06 9.60
N GLN A 15 -0.39 11.59 10.63
CA GLN A 15 -1.06 10.30 10.60
C GLN A 15 -2.17 10.26 9.56
N LEU A 16 -3.03 11.28 9.50
CA LEU A 16 -4.09 11.38 8.49
C LEU A 16 -3.52 11.40 7.08
N LYS A 17 -2.44 12.15 6.85
CA LYS A 17 -1.72 12.15 5.58
C LYS A 17 -1.15 10.77 5.25
N GLY A 18 -0.58 10.07 6.22
CA GLY A 18 -0.09 8.69 6.04
C GLY A 18 -1.18 7.68 5.69
N MET A 19 -2.42 7.91 6.15
CA MET A 19 -3.59 7.12 5.78
C MET A 19 -4.14 7.46 4.38
N GLY A 20 -3.55 8.42 3.67
CA GLY A 20 -3.96 8.83 2.33
C GLY A 20 -5.02 9.93 2.29
N VAL A 21 -5.36 10.54 3.42
CA VAL A 21 -6.29 11.69 3.46
C VAL A 21 -5.64 12.87 2.72
N LYS A 22 -6.30 13.35 1.68
CA LYS A 22 -5.77 14.41 0.80
C LYS A 22 -6.28 15.79 1.16
N GLU A 23 -7.52 15.86 1.62
CA GLU A 23 -8.22 17.10 1.95
C GLU A 23 -8.84 16.98 3.34
N LEU A 24 -8.71 18.01 4.13
CA LEU A 24 -9.25 18.09 5.47
C LEU A 24 -9.73 19.53 5.70
N ASP A 25 -11.02 19.71 5.98
CA ASP A 25 -11.51 20.98 6.47
C ASP A 25 -11.01 21.22 7.90
N SER A 26 -10.11 22.19 8.04
CA SER A 26 -9.46 22.47 9.32
C SER A 26 -10.41 23.05 10.35
N ALA A 27 -11.49 23.73 9.93
CA ALA A 27 -12.47 24.29 10.84
C ALA A 27 -13.37 23.19 11.43
N ASP A 28 -13.89 22.31 10.58
CA ASP A 28 -14.72 21.19 11.03
C ASP A 28 -13.91 20.16 11.80
N PHE A 29 -12.66 19.89 11.39
CA PHE A 29 -11.75 19.04 12.15
C PHE A 29 -11.51 19.60 13.57
N LYS A 30 -11.20 20.90 13.69
CA LYS A 30 -11.05 21.57 14.98
C LYS A 30 -12.33 21.45 15.81
N ASN A 31 -13.51 21.69 15.23
CA ASN A 31 -14.79 21.60 15.94
C ASN A 31 -15.03 20.19 16.47
N GLY A 32 -14.76 19.16 15.68
CA GLY A 32 -14.88 17.77 16.12
C GLY A 32 -13.93 17.40 17.25
N VAL A 33 -12.67 17.83 17.16
CA VAL A 33 -11.69 17.63 18.24
C VAL A 33 -12.13 18.37 19.50
N THR A 34 -12.59 19.61 19.38
CA THR A 34 -13.05 20.44 20.54
C THR A 34 -14.25 19.80 21.22
N ALA A 35 -15.26 19.36 20.46
CA ALA A 35 -16.44 18.71 21.02
C ALA A 35 -16.06 17.43 21.79
N ALA A 36 -15.23 16.58 21.19
CA ALA A 36 -14.77 15.34 21.83
C ALA A 36 -13.95 15.62 23.10
N PHE A 37 -13.04 16.62 23.06
CA PHE A 37 -12.16 16.95 24.17
C PHE A 37 -12.89 17.57 25.35
N ASN A 38 -13.91 18.41 25.10
CA ASN A 38 -14.71 19.09 26.13
C ASN A 38 -15.89 18.23 26.61
N GLY A 39 -16.18 17.10 26.02
CA GLY A 39 -17.38 16.31 26.34
C GLY A 39 -18.68 16.97 25.89
N GLU A 40 -18.61 17.79 24.81
CA GLU A 40 -19.79 18.42 24.21
C GLU A 40 -20.56 17.41 23.37
N GLU A 41 -21.86 17.62 23.18
CA GLU A 41 -22.67 16.80 22.31
C GLU A 41 -22.18 16.94 20.85
N PRO A 42 -21.73 15.84 20.19
CA PRO A 42 -21.22 15.94 18.84
C PRO A 42 -22.36 16.17 17.83
N ARG A 43 -22.07 16.85 16.72
CA ARG A 43 -23.03 17.13 15.64
C ARG A 43 -23.49 15.88 14.89
N ILE A 44 -22.70 14.82 14.91
CA ILE A 44 -22.98 13.50 14.36
C ILE A 44 -22.59 12.45 15.41
N SER A 45 -23.25 11.28 15.40
CA SER A 45 -22.90 10.21 16.33
C SER A 45 -21.51 9.62 16.02
N ILE A 46 -20.88 9.02 17.03
CA ILE A 46 -19.59 8.32 16.84
C ILE A 46 -19.73 7.20 15.80
N GLU A 47 -20.86 6.49 15.78
CA GLU A 47 -21.13 5.42 14.81
C GLU A 47 -21.22 5.97 13.39
N GLU A 48 -21.88 7.09 13.20
CA GLU A 48 -21.96 7.76 11.89
C GLU A 48 -20.56 8.26 11.45
N ALA A 49 -19.79 8.87 12.35
CA ALA A 49 -18.43 9.27 12.08
C ALA A 49 -17.54 8.10 11.66
N GLN A 50 -17.61 6.96 12.37
CA GLN A 50 -16.88 5.75 12.00
C GLN A 50 -17.30 5.21 10.63
N LYS A 51 -18.60 5.20 10.34
CA LYS A 51 -19.11 4.73 9.04
C LYS A 51 -18.59 5.61 7.89
N LEU A 52 -18.59 6.93 8.05
CA LEU A 52 -18.07 7.88 7.07
C LEU A 52 -16.57 7.67 6.83
N ILE A 53 -15.79 7.55 7.90
CA ILE A 53 -14.34 7.34 7.82
C ILE A 53 -14.03 6.00 7.16
N ASN A 54 -14.68 4.92 7.57
CA ASN A 54 -14.46 3.59 7.00
C ASN A 54 -14.84 3.54 5.52
N GLY A 55 -15.94 4.21 5.12
CA GLY A 55 -16.32 4.35 3.72
C GLY A 55 -15.24 5.06 2.90
N TYR A 56 -14.78 6.21 3.38
CA TYR A 56 -13.74 6.98 2.73
C TYR A 56 -12.42 6.22 2.60
N LEU A 57 -11.96 5.57 3.67
CA LEU A 57 -10.74 4.75 3.63
C LEU A 57 -10.88 3.55 2.69
N GLY A 58 -12.05 2.91 2.65
CA GLY A 58 -12.34 1.84 1.70
C GLY A 58 -12.26 2.30 0.24
N GLU A 59 -12.79 3.48 -0.07
CA GLU A 59 -12.67 4.06 -1.42
C GLU A 59 -11.22 4.40 -1.79
N LEU A 60 -10.43 4.92 -0.84
CA LEU A 60 -9.01 5.18 -1.05
C LEU A 60 -8.24 3.89 -1.35
N GLN A 61 -8.51 2.82 -0.58
CA GLN A 61 -7.88 1.53 -0.78
C GLN A 61 -8.24 0.95 -2.15
N GLN A 62 -9.52 0.93 -2.53
CA GLN A 62 -9.96 0.45 -3.85
C GLN A 62 -9.31 1.22 -4.99
N LYS A 63 -9.17 2.54 -4.84
CA LYS A 63 -8.47 3.38 -5.83
C LYS A 63 -7.00 3.02 -5.95
N ALA A 64 -6.32 2.81 -4.82
CA ALA A 64 -4.92 2.42 -4.79
C ALA A 64 -4.71 1.03 -5.42
N GLU A 65 -5.56 0.05 -5.08
CA GLU A 65 -5.53 -1.29 -5.66
C GLU A 65 -5.76 -1.28 -7.18
N LYS A 66 -6.74 -0.50 -7.64
CA LYS A 66 -7.01 -0.35 -9.07
C LYS A 66 -5.80 0.22 -9.83
N LEU A 67 -5.20 1.29 -9.30
CA LEU A 67 -4.00 1.90 -9.90
C LEU A 67 -2.80 0.94 -9.91
N ALA A 68 -2.58 0.21 -8.82
CA ALA A 68 -1.53 -0.78 -8.73
C ALA A 68 -1.74 -1.92 -9.74
N ARG A 69 -2.98 -2.39 -9.87
CA ARG A 69 -3.34 -3.42 -10.86
C ARG A 69 -3.13 -2.94 -12.30
N GLU A 70 -3.60 -1.75 -12.65
CA GLU A 70 -3.40 -1.17 -13.98
C GLU A 70 -1.91 -0.99 -14.29
N ALA A 71 -1.11 -0.54 -13.31
CA ALA A 71 0.33 -0.43 -13.46
C ALA A 71 0.99 -1.80 -13.67
N GLY A 72 0.58 -2.83 -12.93
CA GLY A 72 1.04 -4.21 -13.09
C GLY A 72 0.69 -4.79 -14.45
N GLU A 73 -0.56 -4.65 -14.89
CA GLU A 73 -1.01 -5.12 -16.20
C GLU A 73 -0.24 -4.44 -17.35
N LYS A 74 -0.03 -3.13 -17.25
CA LYS A 74 0.77 -2.36 -18.21
C LYS A 74 2.23 -2.83 -18.26
N PHE A 75 2.81 -3.08 -17.09
CA PHE A 75 4.17 -3.60 -16.98
C PHE A 75 4.29 -4.98 -17.64
N LEU A 76 3.39 -5.92 -17.30
CA LEU A 76 3.38 -7.27 -17.86
C LEU A 76 3.18 -7.25 -19.38
N ALA A 77 2.29 -6.39 -19.89
CA ALA A 77 2.06 -6.23 -21.32
C ALA A 77 3.33 -5.75 -22.05
N GLY A 78 4.00 -4.73 -21.49
CA GLY A 78 5.26 -4.23 -22.05
C GLY A 78 6.42 -5.22 -21.90
N ASN A 79 6.44 -5.98 -20.80
CA ASN A 79 7.49 -6.95 -20.53
C ASN A 79 7.41 -8.19 -21.45
N ARG A 80 6.19 -8.61 -21.81
CA ARG A 80 5.92 -9.72 -22.74
C ARG A 80 6.61 -9.57 -24.10
N SER A 81 6.81 -8.33 -24.55
CA SER A 81 7.47 -8.04 -25.83
C SER A 81 9.00 -8.13 -25.79
N LYS A 82 9.60 -8.34 -24.63
CA LYS A 82 11.05 -8.46 -24.48
C LYS A 82 11.52 -9.87 -24.86
N GLU A 83 12.62 -9.94 -25.60
CA GLU A 83 13.14 -11.19 -26.21
C GLU A 83 13.44 -12.32 -25.20
N ASN A 84 13.85 -11.97 -23.98
CA ASN A 84 14.25 -12.95 -22.96
C ASN A 84 13.14 -13.31 -21.96
N VAL A 85 11.93 -12.77 -22.12
CA VAL A 85 10.82 -13.01 -21.21
C VAL A 85 10.02 -14.22 -21.64
N LYS A 86 9.87 -15.17 -20.74
CA LYS A 86 8.99 -16.33 -20.89
C LYS A 86 7.76 -16.15 -20.04
N GLU A 87 6.61 -16.65 -20.48
CA GLU A 87 5.34 -16.56 -19.75
C GLU A 87 4.74 -17.97 -19.59
N THR A 88 4.28 -18.26 -18.38
CA THR A 88 3.56 -19.50 -18.09
C THR A 88 2.07 -19.35 -18.42
N PRO A 89 1.30 -20.45 -18.50
CA PRO A 89 -0.16 -20.38 -18.69
C PRO A 89 -0.90 -19.61 -17.58
N SER A 90 -0.31 -19.49 -16.38
CA SER A 90 -0.86 -18.69 -15.27
C SER A 90 -0.61 -17.19 -15.39
N GLY A 91 0.16 -16.75 -16.41
CA GLY A 91 0.54 -15.34 -16.58
C GLY A 91 1.79 -14.92 -15.82
N LEU A 92 2.46 -15.86 -15.13
CA LEU A 92 3.76 -15.58 -14.52
C LEU A 92 4.81 -15.37 -15.61
N GLN A 93 5.52 -14.25 -15.54
CA GLN A 93 6.63 -13.95 -16.44
C GLN A 93 7.96 -14.13 -15.73
N TYR A 94 8.93 -14.72 -16.43
CA TYR A 94 10.26 -14.94 -15.90
C TYR A 94 11.33 -14.80 -16.96
N VAL A 95 12.55 -14.53 -16.51
CA VAL A 95 13.76 -14.49 -17.33
C VAL A 95 14.76 -15.45 -16.72
N VAL A 96 15.41 -16.25 -17.56
CA VAL A 96 16.53 -17.09 -17.13
C VAL A 96 17.81 -16.28 -17.32
N GLU A 97 18.41 -15.84 -16.21
CA GLU A 97 19.66 -15.08 -16.23
C GLU A 97 20.86 -15.96 -16.48
N LYS A 98 20.83 -17.19 -15.95
CA LYS A 98 21.88 -18.19 -16.12
C LYS A 98 21.28 -19.59 -16.13
N GLU A 99 21.56 -20.34 -17.19
CA GLU A 99 21.18 -21.76 -17.24
C GLU A 99 22.02 -22.58 -16.26
N GLY A 100 21.34 -23.48 -15.56
CA GLY A 100 21.99 -24.45 -14.67
C GLY A 100 22.38 -25.71 -15.44
N GLU A 101 23.45 -26.35 -14.99
CA GLU A 101 23.95 -27.62 -15.55
C GLU A 101 23.74 -28.81 -14.59
N GLY A 102 23.15 -28.57 -13.43
CA GLY A 102 22.90 -29.58 -12.40
C GLY A 102 21.61 -30.36 -12.56
N ALA A 103 21.31 -31.22 -11.59
CA ALA A 103 20.05 -31.95 -11.54
C ALA A 103 18.87 -30.99 -11.39
N GLN A 104 17.77 -31.26 -12.10
CA GLN A 104 16.54 -30.51 -11.96
C GLN A 104 15.69 -31.10 -10.83
N PRO A 105 15.22 -30.30 -9.89
CA PRO A 105 14.33 -30.76 -8.82
C PRO A 105 12.96 -31.14 -9.39
N GLY A 106 12.38 -32.20 -8.85
CA GLY A 106 11.00 -32.57 -9.10
C GLY A 106 10.01 -31.70 -8.30
N ALA A 107 8.71 -31.90 -8.56
CA ALA A 107 7.66 -31.10 -7.94
C ALA A 107 7.55 -31.27 -6.40
N GLU A 108 8.03 -32.41 -5.87
CA GLU A 108 7.99 -32.76 -4.45
C GLU A 108 9.34 -32.52 -3.74
N ASP A 109 10.34 -32.03 -4.47
CA ASP A 109 11.67 -31.84 -3.89
C ASP A 109 11.75 -30.52 -3.13
N GLU A 110 12.45 -30.55 -2.00
CA GLU A 110 12.76 -29.35 -1.21
C GLU A 110 14.01 -28.67 -1.80
N VAL A 111 13.91 -27.38 -2.07
CA VAL A 111 15.01 -26.57 -2.60
C VAL A 111 15.31 -25.39 -1.69
N THR A 112 16.59 -25.04 -1.57
CA THR A 112 17.03 -23.82 -0.89
C THR A 112 17.36 -22.75 -1.93
N VAL A 113 16.74 -21.59 -1.81
CA VAL A 113 16.92 -20.47 -2.73
C VAL A 113 17.22 -19.17 -2.00
N HIS A 114 17.93 -18.28 -2.65
CA HIS A 114 17.97 -16.87 -2.29
C HIS A 114 17.01 -16.07 -3.17
N TYR A 115 16.36 -15.10 -2.58
CA TYR A 115 15.43 -14.22 -3.31
C TYR A 115 15.52 -12.78 -2.83
N THR A 116 15.09 -11.88 -3.67
CA THR A 116 14.83 -10.47 -3.34
C THR A 116 13.53 -10.07 -4.00
N GLY A 117 12.57 -9.67 -3.19
CA GLY A 117 11.27 -9.17 -3.63
C GLY A 117 11.29 -7.65 -3.78
N GLN A 118 10.83 -7.17 -4.94
CA GLN A 118 10.89 -5.75 -5.31
C GLN A 118 9.57 -5.31 -5.94
N LEU A 119 9.09 -4.13 -5.57
CA LEU A 119 7.96 -3.48 -6.24
C LEU A 119 8.41 -2.86 -7.58
N LEU A 120 7.43 -2.46 -8.42
CA LEU A 120 7.72 -1.85 -9.72
C LEU A 120 8.48 -0.51 -9.62
N ASP A 121 8.37 0.18 -8.49
CA ASP A 121 9.10 1.42 -8.19
C ASP A 121 10.54 1.20 -7.68
N GLY A 122 10.95 -0.07 -7.57
CA GLY A 122 12.27 -0.45 -7.09
C GLY A 122 12.36 -0.65 -5.56
N THR A 123 11.27 -0.45 -4.82
CA THR A 123 11.25 -0.66 -3.38
C THR A 123 11.39 -2.15 -3.05
N VAL A 124 12.45 -2.53 -2.35
CA VAL A 124 12.64 -3.89 -1.83
C VAL A 124 11.75 -4.07 -0.61
N PHE A 125 10.84 -5.03 -0.65
CA PHE A 125 9.95 -5.34 0.46
C PHE A 125 10.36 -6.58 1.26
N ASP A 126 11.16 -7.47 0.66
CA ASP A 126 11.71 -8.65 1.33
C ASP A 126 12.95 -9.17 0.62
N SER A 127 13.90 -9.72 1.37
CA SER A 127 15.13 -10.30 0.83
C SER A 127 15.71 -11.35 1.78
N SER A 128 16.16 -12.46 1.23
CA SER A 128 16.94 -13.47 1.94
C SER A 128 18.45 -13.21 1.89
N VAL A 129 18.86 -12.16 1.19
CA VAL A 129 20.26 -11.75 1.07
C VAL A 129 20.43 -10.41 1.81
N ASN A 130 21.26 -10.39 2.86
CA ASN A 130 21.62 -9.18 3.61
C ASN A 130 22.81 -8.50 2.96
#